data_618479f9e49954b7f419287b24cd3240
#
_entry.id   618479f9e49954b7f419287b24cd3240
#
_cell.length_a   1.000
_cell.length_b   1.000
_cell.length_c   1.000
_cell.angle_alpha   90.00
_cell.angle_beta   90.00
_cell.angle_gamma   90.00
#
_symmetry.space_group_name_H-M   'P 1'
#
loop_
_entity.id
_entity.type
_entity.pdbx_description
1 polymer ?
#
loop_
_entity_poly.entity_id
_entity_poly.type
_entity_poly.pdbx_seq_one_letter_code
_entity_poly.pdbx_strand_id
1 'polypeptide(L)'
;MEFSNDKSLLLAEMEKIMKIIMLGAPGAGKGTQAKMIAEKYSIPHVSTGDIFRANIKNGTELGMEAKKYMDQGLPDELTVKILLDRVSQDDCRNGYVLDGFPRTIPQAEVLDEALSKLGEQIDYAINVDVPDENIVKRMSGRRACLKCGATYHIEHVPPKKE
;
A
#
# COMPACT_ATOMS: atom_id res chain seq x y z
N MET A 1 -14.45 3.46 46.48
CA MET A 1 -14.54 3.49 44.99
C MET A 1 -13.18 3.04 44.45
N GLU A 2 -13.06 1.77 44.16
CA GLU A 2 -11.86 1.23 43.50
C GLU A 2 -11.98 1.50 42.00
N PHE A 3 -11.14 2.37 41.49
CA PHE A 3 -10.90 2.46 40.06
C PHE A 3 -10.05 1.25 39.66
N SER A 4 -10.71 0.22 39.20
CA SER A 4 -10.07 -0.89 38.52
C SER A 4 -9.36 -0.32 37.28
N ASN A 5 -8.06 -0.15 37.42
CA ASN A 5 -7.17 0.28 36.34
C ASN A 5 -6.93 -0.93 35.44
N ASP A 6 -7.95 -1.29 34.65
CA ASP A 6 -7.89 -2.46 33.77
C ASP A 6 -7.01 -2.16 32.56
N LYS A 7 -5.69 -2.26 32.80
CA LYS A 7 -4.68 -2.19 31.73
C LYS A 7 -4.94 -3.20 30.61
N SER A 8 -5.70 -4.27 30.90
CA SER A 8 -6.02 -5.27 29.89
C SER A 8 -7.06 -4.75 28.87
N LEU A 9 -8.01 -3.93 29.30
CA LEU A 9 -8.96 -3.24 28.41
C LEU A 9 -8.27 -2.18 27.55
N LEU A 10 -7.35 -1.42 28.12
CA LEU A 10 -6.53 -0.43 27.37
C LEU A 10 -5.60 -1.10 26.38
N LEU A 11 -5.02 -2.27 26.70
CA LEU A 11 -4.20 -3.06 25.79
C LEU A 11 -5.05 -3.72 24.67
N ALA A 12 -6.26 -4.18 24.97
CA ALA A 12 -7.18 -4.73 23.98
C ALA A 12 -7.70 -3.67 22.98
N GLU A 13 -7.81 -2.41 23.39
CA GLU A 13 -8.09 -1.31 22.48
C GLU A 13 -6.87 -0.93 21.59
N MET A 14 -5.65 -1.27 21.99
CA MET A 14 -4.42 -1.01 21.24
C MET A 14 -4.15 -2.06 20.14
N GLU A 15 -4.78 -3.22 20.18
CA GLU A 15 -4.66 -4.27 19.14
C GLU A 15 -5.79 -4.21 18.11
N LYS A 16 -6.28 -3.02 17.80
CA LYS A 16 -7.26 -2.91 16.72
C LYS A 16 -6.56 -3.20 15.40
N ILE A 17 -6.85 -4.37 14.83
CA ILE A 17 -6.47 -4.70 13.46
C ILE A 17 -6.89 -3.54 12.56
N MET A 18 -5.95 -3.00 11.78
CA MET A 18 -6.18 -1.79 11.00
C MET A 18 -5.77 -1.99 9.55
N LYS A 19 -6.75 -2.13 8.67
CA LYS A 19 -6.57 -2.30 7.23
C LYS A 19 -6.94 -1.00 6.53
N ILE A 20 -5.94 -0.33 5.97
CA ILE A 20 -6.06 1.02 5.40
C ILE A 20 -5.76 1.00 3.93
N ILE A 21 -6.55 1.70 3.12
CA ILE A 21 -6.26 2.01 1.71
C ILE A 21 -5.88 3.48 1.58
N MET A 22 -4.79 3.76 0.87
CA MET A 22 -4.38 5.12 0.51
C MET A 22 -4.80 5.43 -0.91
N LEU A 23 -5.68 6.41 -1.07
CA LEU A 23 -6.18 6.93 -2.35
C LEU A 23 -5.58 8.30 -2.68
N GLY A 24 -5.64 8.71 -3.93
CA GLY A 24 -5.18 10.01 -4.42
C GLY A 24 -4.32 9.92 -5.67
N ALA A 25 -4.08 11.05 -6.32
CA ALA A 25 -3.33 11.14 -7.57
C ALA A 25 -1.87 10.68 -7.45
N PRO A 26 -1.22 10.23 -8.52
CA PRO A 26 0.23 10.06 -8.55
C PRO A 26 0.93 11.36 -8.16
N GLY A 27 1.92 11.31 -7.26
CA GLY A 27 2.59 12.53 -6.77
C GLY A 27 1.90 13.26 -5.63
N ALA A 28 0.70 12.84 -5.19
CA ALA A 28 0.00 13.44 -4.04
C ALA A 28 0.75 13.25 -2.70
N GLY A 29 1.64 12.25 -2.60
CA GLY A 29 2.38 11.95 -1.38
C GLY A 29 1.85 10.72 -0.63
N LYS A 30 0.97 9.92 -1.26
CA LYS A 30 0.41 8.69 -0.66
C LYS A 30 1.46 7.80 -0.01
N GLY A 31 2.51 7.43 -0.74
CA GLY A 31 3.56 6.55 -0.23
C GLY A 31 4.31 7.13 0.98
N THR A 32 4.49 8.45 1.04
CA THR A 32 5.09 9.12 2.20
C THR A 32 4.16 9.03 3.41
N GLN A 33 2.89 9.34 3.24
CA GLN A 33 1.89 9.26 4.31
C GLN A 33 1.66 7.81 4.74
N ALA A 34 1.59 6.88 3.79
CA ALA A 34 1.45 5.45 4.07
C ALA A 34 2.59 4.92 4.96
N LYS A 35 3.84 5.31 4.68
CA LYS A 35 4.99 4.94 5.51
C LYS A 35 4.90 5.50 6.94
N MET A 36 4.51 6.77 7.08
CA MET A 36 4.34 7.39 8.40
C MET A 36 3.24 6.70 9.22
N ILE A 37 2.13 6.34 8.58
CA ILE A 37 1.03 5.59 9.21
C ILE A 37 1.52 4.20 9.61
N ALA A 38 2.19 3.49 8.70
CA ALA A 38 2.73 2.16 8.93
C ALA A 38 3.71 2.15 10.12
N GLU A 39 4.62 3.09 10.20
CA GLU A 39 5.55 3.25 11.32
C GLU A 39 4.82 3.56 12.63
N LYS A 40 3.86 4.50 12.61
CA LYS A 40 3.11 4.92 13.80
C LYS A 40 2.31 3.78 14.43
N TYR A 41 1.70 2.94 13.61
CA TYR A 41 0.83 1.85 14.06
C TYR A 41 1.50 0.48 14.03
N SER A 42 2.78 0.41 13.68
CA SER A 42 3.57 -0.84 13.59
C SER A 42 2.92 -1.88 12.67
N ILE A 43 2.36 -1.43 11.54
CA ILE A 43 1.76 -2.28 10.50
C ILE A 43 2.53 -2.12 9.19
N PRO A 44 2.59 -3.13 8.31
CA PRO A 44 3.36 -3.05 7.08
C PRO A 44 2.75 -2.08 6.06
N HIS A 45 3.62 -1.34 5.36
CA HIS A 45 3.30 -0.59 4.16
C HIS A 45 3.35 -1.54 2.95
N VAL A 46 2.23 -1.78 2.33
CA VAL A 46 2.05 -2.71 1.22
C VAL A 46 1.85 -1.93 -0.08
N SER A 47 2.93 -1.75 -0.82
CA SER A 47 2.92 -1.09 -2.13
C SER A 47 2.76 -2.14 -3.23
N THR A 48 1.67 -2.06 -4.00
CA THR A 48 1.42 -2.99 -5.11
C THR A 48 2.56 -2.99 -6.12
N GLY A 49 3.13 -1.83 -6.44
CA GLY A 49 4.27 -1.74 -7.35
C GLY A 49 5.52 -2.48 -6.84
N ASP A 50 5.77 -2.44 -5.52
CA ASP A 50 6.90 -3.16 -4.92
C ASP A 50 6.66 -4.66 -4.89
N ILE A 51 5.43 -5.08 -4.60
CA ILE A 51 5.05 -6.51 -4.63
C ILE A 51 5.25 -7.09 -6.02
N PHE A 52 4.78 -6.42 -7.07
CA PHE A 52 4.98 -6.86 -8.44
C PHE A 52 6.45 -6.99 -8.81
N ARG A 53 7.25 -5.97 -8.51
CA ARG A 53 8.69 -5.99 -8.76
C ARG A 53 9.38 -7.14 -8.02
N ALA A 54 9.02 -7.38 -6.77
CA ALA A 54 9.57 -8.47 -5.97
C ALA A 54 9.19 -9.85 -6.53
N ASN A 55 7.92 -10.07 -6.87
CA ASN A 55 7.44 -11.32 -7.46
C ASN A 55 8.14 -11.64 -8.79
N ILE A 56 8.26 -10.66 -9.69
CA ILE A 56 8.95 -10.82 -10.97
C ILE A 56 10.44 -11.12 -10.75
N LYS A 57 11.09 -10.38 -9.85
CA LYS A 57 12.52 -10.55 -9.55
C LYS A 57 12.81 -11.93 -8.96
N ASN A 58 11.93 -12.41 -8.10
CA ASN A 58 12.08 -13.71 -7.42
C ASN A 58 11.60 -14.89 -8.29
N GLY A 59 11.01 -14.63 -9.45
CA GLY A 59 10.54 -15.67 -10.37
C GLY A 59 9.41 -16.52 -9.81
N THR A 60 8.56 -15.96 -8.94
CA THR A 60 7.39 -16.68 -8.41
C THR A 60 6.41 -17.00 -9.53
N GLU A 61 5.54 -18.02 -9.34
CA GLU A 61 4.50 -18.35 -10.33
C GLU A 61 3.63 -17.13 -10.67
N LEU A 62 3.18 -16.40 -9.65
CA LEU A 62 2.40 -15.17 -9.82
C LEU A 62 3.20 -14.06 -10.52
N GLY A 63 4.49 -13.93 -10.24
CA GLY A 63 5.38 -13.00 -10.91
C GLY A 63 5.62 -13.34 -12.37
N MET A 64 5.77 -14.61 -12.70
CA MET A 64 5.91 -15.09 -14.08
C MET A 64 4.59 -14.95 -14.87
N GLU A 65 3.46 -15.16 -14.23
CA GLU A 65 2.16 -14.89 -14.82
C GLU A 65 1.95 -13.40 -15.06
N ALA A 66 2.21 -12.56 -14.06
CA ALA A 66 2.13 -11.10 -14.18
C ALA A 66 3.00 -10.54 -15.30
N LYS A 67 4.19 -11.12 -15.51
CA LYS A 67 5.12 -10.71 -16.57
C LYS A 67 4.52 -10.82 -17.98
N LYS A 68 3.60 -11.77 -18.20
CA LYS A 68 2.92 -11.94 -19.50
C LYS A 68 2.02 -10.77 -19.87
N TYR A 69 1.56 -10.01 -18.86
CA TYR A 69 0.62 -8.90 -19.01
C TYR A 69 1.26 -7.53 -18.83
N MET A 70 2.59 -7.43 -18.68
CA MET A 70 3.26 -6.15 -18.40
C MET A 70 2.98 -5.06 -19.44
N ASP A 71 2.85 -5.44 -20.71
CA ASP A 71 2.62 -4.50 -21.81
C ASP A 71 1.11 -4.22 -22.06
N GLN A 72 0.22 -5.06 -21.53
CA GLN A 72 -1.24 -5.01 -21.76
C GLN A 72 -2.03 -4.54 -20.53
N GLY A 73 -1.38 -4.41 -19.38
CA GLY A 73 -2.02 -4.21 -18.07
C GLY A 73 -2.40 -5.54 -17.43
N LEU A 74 -2.24 -5.63 -16.10
CA LEU A 74 -2.58 -6.85 -15.36
C LEU A 74 -4.10 -6.98 -15.20
N PRO A 75 -4.65 -8.19 -15.34
CA PRO A 75 -6.02 -8.49 -14.95
C PRO A 75 -6.26 -8.15 -13.47
N ASP A 76 -7.44 -7.64 -13.14
CA ASP A 76 -7.77 -7.21 -11.77
C ASP A 76 -7.73 -8.39 -10.80
N GLU A 77 -8.18 -9.57 -11.22
CA GLU A 77 -8.15 -10.81 -10.43
C GLU A 77 -6.72 -11.25 -10.12
N LEU A 78 -5.80 -11.14 -11.07
CA LEU A 78 -4.40 -11.48 -10.87
C LEU A 78 -3.74 -10.48 -9.90
N THR A 79 -4.07 -9.21 -10.04
CA THR A 79 -3.60 -8.15 -9.13
C THR A 79 -4.07 -8.41 -7.71
N VAL A 80 -5.35 -8.72 -7.52
CA VAL A 80 -5.90 -9.06 -6.19
C VAL A 80 -5.26 -10.32 -5.63
N LYS A 81 -5.08 -11.36 -6.45
CA LYS A 81 -4.44 -12.62 -6.02
C LYS A 81 -3.02 -12.40 -5.49
N ILE A 82 -2.21 -11.62 -6.19
CA ILE A 82 -0.86 -11.24 -5.76
C ILE A 82 -0.91 -10.42 -4.47
N LEU A 83 -1.89 -9.53 -4.34
CA LEU A 83 -2.08 -8.73 -3.13
C LEU A 83 -2.48 -9.60 -1.95
N LEU A 84 -3.45 -10.51 -2.12
CA LEU A 84 -3.90 -11.42 -1.05
C LEU A 84 -2.76 -12.33 -0.56
N ASP A 85 -1.94 -12.86 -1.46
CA ASP A 85 -0.75 -13.62 -1.10
C ASP A 85 0.19 -12.82 -0.18
N ARG A 86 0.37 -11.52 -0.46
CA ARG A 86 1.20 -10.64 0.38
C ARG A 86 0.55 -10.33 1.73
N VAL A 87 -0.75 -9.98 1.76
CA VAL A 87 -1.41 -9.58 3.00
C VAL A 87 -1.77 -10.76 3.92
N SER A 88 -1.69 -11.99 3.42
CA SER A 88 -1.84 -13.21 4.22
C SER A 88 -0.58 -13.57 5.05
N GLN A 89 0.54 -12.86 4.85
CA GLN A 89 1.77 -13.11 5.60
C GLN A 89 1.62 -12.66 7.06
N ASP A 90 2.40 -13.29 7.94
CA ASP A 90 2.30 -13.09 9.39
C ASP A 90 2.47 -11.64 9.85
N ASP A 91 3.26 -10.84 9.15
CA ASP A 91 3.49 -9.43 9.46
C ASP A 91 2.25 -8.55 9.20
N CYS A 92 1.28 -9.04 8.41
CA CYS A 92 0.03 -8.35 8.10
C CYS A 92 -1.13 -8.69 9.05
N ARG A 93 -0.93 -9.58 10.02
CA ARG A 93 -2.01 -10.03 10.93
C ARG A 93 -2.64 -8.90 11.73
N ASN A 94 -1.86 -7.90 12.12
CA ASN A 94 -2.34 -6.74 12.89
C ASN A 94 -2.83 -5.60 12.00
N GLY A 95 -2.90 -5.81 10.71
CA GLY A 95 -3.32 -4.84 9.71
C GLY A 95 -2.23 -4.48 8.72
N TYR A 96 -2.54 -3.55 7.83
CA TYR A 96 -1.63 -3.09 6.77
C TYR A 96 -2.13 -1.78 6.15
N VAL A 97 -1.23 -1.10 5.45
CA VAL A 97 -1.56 0.08 4.65
C VAL A 97 -1.32 -0.25 3.19
N LEU A 98 -2.39 -0.32 2.38
CA LEU A 98 -2.31 -0.51 0.94
C LEU A 98 -2.02 0.81 0.23
N ASP A 99 -1.01 0.83 -0.64
CA ASP A 99 -0.68 1.97 -1.49
C ASP A 99 -0.60 1.54 -2.96
N GLY A 100 -1.38 2.24 -3.79
CA GLY A 100 -1.40 2.03 -5.23
C GLY A 100 -2.43 1.01 -5.74
N PHE A 101 -3.31 0.51 -4.89
CA PHE A 101 -4.45 -0.33 -5.24
C PHE A 101 -5.54 -0.20 -4.15
N PRO A 102 -6.85 -0.20 -4.51
CA PRO A 102 -7.41 -0.18 -5.88
C PRO A 102 -7.23 1.18 -6.56
N ARG A 103 -7.32 1.22 -7.90
CA ARG A 103 -7.26 2.44 -8.71
C ARG A 103 -8.54 2.69 -9.49
N THR A 104 -9.40 1.70 -9.59
CA THR A 104 -10.68 1.74 -10.28
C THR A 104 -11.77 1.11 -9.43
N ILE A 105 -13.03 1.41 -9.73
CA ILE A 105 -14.18 0.82 -9.04
C ILE A 105 -14.20 -0.72 -9.20
N PRO A 106 -14.02 -1.31 -10.41
CA PRO A 106 -13.95 -2.75 -10.55
C PRO A 106 -12.87 -3.40 -9.68
N GLN A 107 -11.70 -2.78 -9.56
CA GLN A 107 -10.64 -3.26 -8.68
C GLN A 107 -11.06 -3.25 -7.20
N ALA A 108 -11.78 -2.22 -6.77
CA ALA A 108 -12.29 -2.15 -5.40
C ALA A 108 -13.34 -3.24 -5.14
N GLU A 109 -14.25 -3.48 -6.09
CA GLU A 109 -15.26 -4.54 -5.99
C GLU A 109 -14.64 -5.94 -5.88
N VAL A 110 -13.65 -6.25 -6.73
CA VAL A 110 -12.91 -7.52 -6.69
C VAL A 110 -12.15 -7.68 -5.38
N LEU A 111 -11.56 -6.60 -4.84
CA LEU A 111 -10.88 -6.62 -3.55
C LEU A 111 -11.87 -6.89 -2.40
N ASP A 112 -12.99 -6.18 -2.37
CA ASP A 112 -14.02 -6.33 -1.35
C ASP A 112 -14.60 -7.75 -1.34
N GLU A 113 -14.90 -8.31 -2.52
CA GLU A 113 -15.38 -9.69 -2.65
C GLU A 113 -14.33 -10.70 -2.13
N ALA A 114 -13.07 -10.49 -2.46
CA ALA A 114 -11.99 -11.36 -2.04
C ALA A 114 -11.76 -11.32 -0.52
N LEU A 115 -11.78 -10.14 0.08
CA LEU A 115 -11.64 -9.96 1.53
C LEU A 115 -12.86 -10.52 2.28
N SER A 116 -14.07 -10.30 1.76
CA SER A 116 -15.31 -10.83 2.34
C SER A 116 -15.32 -12.36 2.43
N LYS A 117 -14.76 -13.05 1.42
CA LYS A 117 -14.59 -14.52 1.43
C LYS A 117 -13.66 -15.00 2.56
N LEU A 118 -12.75 -14.13 3.01
CA LEU A 118 -11.85 -14.38 4.14
C LEU A 118 -12.42 -13.92 5.49
N GLY A 119 -13.64 -13.34 5.49
CA GLY A 119 -14.23 -12.72 6.68
C GLY A 119 -13.55 -11.40 7.08
N GLU A 120 -12.89 -10.75 6.15
CA GLU A 120 -12.13 -9.52 6.35
C GLU A 120 -12.77 -8.34 5.62
N GLN A 121 -12.43 -7.12 6.04
CA GLN A 121 -12.86 -5.88 5.39
C GLN A 121 -11.80 -4.80 5.54
N ILE A 122 -11.89 -3.76 4.70
CA ILE A 122 -11.10 -2.54 4.86
C ILE A 122 -11.73 -1.66 5.92
N ASP A 123 -10.94 -1.19 6.89
CA ASP A 123 -11.42 -0.32 7.96
C ASP A 123 -11.45 1.15 7.56
N TYR A 124 -10.46 1.61 6.77
CA TYR A 124 -10.33 3.01 6.37
C TYR A 124 -9.86 3.15 4.93
N ALA A 125 -10.49 4.08 4.19
CA ALA A 125 -10.01 4.57 2.91
C ALA A 125 -9.64 6.06 3.08
N ILE A 126 -8.34 6.37 2.94
CA ILE A 126 -7.81 7.73 3.14
C ILE A 126 -7.45 8.31 1.79
N ASN A 127 -8.15 9.37 1.38
CA ASN A 127 -7.82 10.11 0.16
C ASN A 127 -6.84 11.25 0.47
N VAL A 128 -5.69 11.22 -0.19
CA VAL A 128 -4.72 12.32 -0.15
C VAL A 128 -5.02 13.26 -1.31
N ASP A 129 -5.81 14.28 -1.02
CA ASP A 129 -6.24 15.28 -1.99
C ASP A 129 -5.21 16.41 -2.08
N VAL A 130 -4.77 16.71 -3.32
CA VAL A 130 -3.77 17.74 -3.61
C VAL A 130 -4.16 18.43 -4.93
N PRO A 131 -4.15 19.77 -5.00
CA PRO A 131 -4.43 20.50 -6.23
C PRO A 131 -3.55 20.06 -7.40
N ASP A 132 -4.14 19.96 -8.59
CA ASP A 132 -3.47 19.45 -9.80
C ASP A 132 -2.18 20.21 -10.14
N GLU A 133 -2.15 21.51 -9.93
CA GLU A 133 -0.94 22.32 -10.14
C GLU A 133 0.24 21.83 -9.30
N ASN A 134 -0.02 21.44 -8.05
CA ASN A 134 0.99 20.92 -7.16
C ASN A 134 1.41 19.49 -7.56
N ILE A 135 0.47 18.70 -8.06
CA ILE A 135 0.75 17.37 -8.63
C ILE A 135 1.72 17.50 -9.81
N VAL A 136 1.42 18.38 -10.77
CA VAL A 136 2.27 18.60 -11.95
C VAL A 136 3.68 19.01 -11.54
N LYS A 137 3.83 19.96 -10.62
CA LYS A 137 5.14 20.38 -10.09
C LYS A 137 5.91 19.22 -9.45
N ARG A 138 5.24 18.42 -8.61
CA ARG A 138 5.86 17.27 -7.93
C ARG A 138 6.26 16.17 -8.91
N MET A 139 5.42 15.89 -9.89
CA MET A 139 5.69 14.83 -10.88
C MET A 139 6.81 15.20 -11.84
N SER A 140 6.89 16.45 -12.28
CA SER A 140 7.97 16.91 -13.18
C SER A 140 9.36 16.84 -12.52
N GLY A 141 9.42 17.04 -11.20
CA GLY A 141 10.66 16.96 -10.41
C GLY A 141 10.97 15.55 -9.87
N ARG A 142 10.04 14.59 -9.98
CA ARG A 142 10.22 13.24 -9.43
C ARG A 142 11.27 12.45 -10.21
N ARG A 143 12.14 11.78 -9.49
CA ARG A 143 13.15 10.85 -10.01
C ARG A 143 13.10 9.54 -9.24
N ALA A 144 13.40 8.43 -9.90
CA ALA A 144 13.51 7.12 -9.27
C ALA A 144 14.89 6.53 -9.55
N CYS A 145 15.49 5.95 -8.53
CA CYS A 145 16.73 5.20 -8.71
C CYS A 145 16.45 3.88 -9.43
N LEU A 146 17.07 3.67 -10.56
CA LEU A 146 16.88 2.44 -11.34
C LEU A 146 17.44 1.20 -10.63
N LYS A 147 18.36 1.37 -9.69
CA LYS A 147 18.99 0.26 -8.97
C LYS A 147 18.17 -0.22 -7.77
N CYS A 148 17.63 0.70 -6.96
CA CYS A 148 16.96 0.35 -5.71
C CYS A 148 15.49 0.80 -5.63
N GLY A 149 14.96 1.51 -6.65
CA GLY A 149 13.59 2.02 -6.67
C GLY A 149 13.32 3.22 -5.75
N ALA A 150 14.33 3.71 -5.01
CA ALA A 150 14.16 4.87 -4.14
C ALA A 150 13.69 6.09 -4.93
N THR A 151 12.76 6.85 -4.37
CA THR A 151 12.19 8.04 -5.01
C THR A 151 12.88 9.30 -4.48
N TYR A 152 13.23 10.20 -5.39
CA TYR A 152 13.84 11.50 -5.14
C TYR A 152 13.04 12.61 -5.81
N HIS A 153 13.34 13.84 -5.45
CA HIS A 153 12.83 15.03 -6.11
C HIS A 153 13.97 16.03 -6.32
N ILE A 154 14.08 16.58 -7.54
CA ILE A 154 15.21 17.45 -7.91
C ILE A 154 15.37 18.67 -7.00
N GLU A 155 14.27 19.21 -6.45
CA GLU A 155 14.28 20.39 -5.59
C GLU A 155 14.16 20.04 -4.09
N HIS A 156 13.28 19.09 -3.75
CA HIS A 156 12.89 18.86 -2.35
C HIS A 156 13.70 17.76 -1.66
N VAL A 157 14.05 16.71 -2.40
CA VAL A 157 14.84 15.58 -1.89
C VAL A 157 15.81 15.13 -2.98
N PRO A 158 16.84 15.93 -3.29
CA PRO A 158 17.80 15.57 -4.32
C PRO A 158 18.60 14.31 -3.92
N PRO A 159 19.06 13.50 -4.88
CA PRO A 159 19.93 12.37 -4.58
C PRO A 159 21.25 12.87 -3.98
N LYS A 160 21.75 12.16 -2.98
CA LYS A 160 23.01 12.53 -2.30
C LYS A 160 24.27 12.22 -3.12
N LYS A 161 24.13 11.42 -4.19
CA LYS A 161 25.18 11.07 -5.16
C LYS A 161 24.54 11.03 -6.54
N GLU A 162 25.26 11.52 -7.54
CA GLU A 162 24.94 11.39 -8.96
C GLU A 162 25.06 9.94 -9.44
#